data_ab98cf736f89f26156083f613a185009
#
_entry.id   ab98cf736f89f26156083f613a185009
#
_cell.length_a   1.000
_cell.length_b   1.000
_cell.length_c   1.000
_cell.angle_alpha   90.00
_cell.angle_beta   90.00
_cell.angle_gamma   90.00
#
_symmetry.space_group_name_H-M   'P 1'
#
loop_
_entity.id
_entity.type
_entity.pdbx_description
1 polymer ?
#
loop_
_entity_poly.entity_id
_entity_poly.type
_entity_poly.pdbx_seq_one_letter_code
_entity_poly.pdbx_strand_id
1 'polypeptide(L)'
;DWTDHIKKLGANAIYFSPVFESDTHGYNTRDYRKIDCRLGSNEDFKQVCDKLHSEGIRVVLDGVFNHAGRGFWAFQDVLKNRENSPYLNWFHINLGGNSNYNDGLWYEGWEGNYDLVKLNLQNEEVVQYLLESVRGWVDEFDIDGLRLDVAYCLDENFVRRLRSFCDSLKPDFFLVGEMLHGDYNRLMNDSMLHLSLIHI
;
A
#
# COMPACT_ATOMS: atom_id res chain seq x y z
N ASP A 1 24.81 2.93 -6.98
CA ASP A 1 25.59 3.31 -8.18
C ASP A 1 24.77 3.46 -9.45
N TRP A 2 23.46 3.35 -9.36
CA TRP A 2 22.55 3.66 -10.47
C TRP A 2 22.17 5.14 -10.56
N THR A 3 22.41 5.94 -9.52
CA THR A 3 21.98 7.34 -9.42
C THR A 3 22.48 8.19 -10.59
N ASP A 4 23.76 8.05 -10.96
CA ASP A 4 24.33 8.78 -12.11
C ASP A 4 23.68 8.38 -13.44
N HIS A 5 23.32 7.09 -13.59
CA HIS A 5 22.64 6.60 -14.78
C HIS A 5 21.23 7.19 -14.88
N ILE A 6 20.47 7.17 -13.78
CA ILE A 6 19.13 7.72 -13.66
C ILE A 6 19.11 9.21 -13.99
N LYS A 7 20.07 9.97 -13.45
CA LYS A 7 20.26 11.40 -13.77
C LYS A 7 20.54 11.64 -15.26
N LYS A 8 21.39 10.80 -15.88
CA LYS A 8 21.69 10.90 -17.32
C LYS A 8 20.48 10.63 -18.19
N LEU A 9 19.51 9.83 -17.73
CA LEU A 9 18.23 9.62 -18.39
C LEU A 9 17.26 10.81 -18.26
N GLY A 10 17.58 11.79 -17.40
CA GLY A 10 16.73 12.93 -17.12
C GLY A 10 15.56 12.64 -16.17
N ALA A 11 15.57 11.46 -15.52
CA ALA A 11 14.56 11.11 -14.53
C ALA A 11 14.80 11.90 -13.22
N ASN A 12 13.71 12.44 -12.66
CA ASN A 12 13.73 13.20 -11.41
C ASN A 12 12.85 12.58 -10.31
N ALA A 13 12.33 11.37 -10.55
CA ALA A 13 11.63 10.57 -9.57
C ALA A 13 11.89 9.09 -9.82
N ILE A 14 11.89 8.30 -8.75
CA ILE A 14 11.92 6.84 -8.79
C ILE A 14 10.68 6.30 -8.11
N TYR A 15 9.99 5.41 -8.78
CA TYR A 15 8.96 4.56 -8.19
C TYR A 15 9.60 3.22 -7.79
N PHE A 16 9.45 2.86 -6.51
CA PHE A 16 9.80 1.55 -6.00
C PHE A 16 8.56 0.65 -5.95
N SER A 17 8.65 -0.52 -6.57
CA SER A 17 7.70 -1.62 -6.31
C SER A 17 7.67 -1.94 -4.81
N PRO A 18 6.69 -2.71 -4.30
CA PRO A 18 6.51 -2.89 -2.86
C PRO A 18 7.81 -3.25 -2.13
N VAL A 19 8.18 -2.45 -1.14
CA VAL A 19 9.43 -2.59 -0.36
C VAL A 19 9.20 -3.15 1.04
N PHE A 20 7.93 -3.24 1.49
CA PHE A 20 7.60 -3.66 2.83
C PHE A 20 7.57 -5.18 2.98
N GLU A 21 7.74 -5.66 4.21
CA GLU A 21 7.79 -7.09 4.53
C GLU A 21 6.54 -7.80 4.02
N SER A 22 6.74 -8.88 3.28
CA SER A 22 5.69 -9.59 2.57
C SER A 22 5.86 -11.11 2.66
N ASP A 23 4.79 -11.85 2.34
CA ASP A 23 4.87 -13.31 2.33
C ASP A 23 5.80 -13.80 1.21
N THR A 24 5.74 -13.18 0.00
CA THR A 24 6.54 -13.61 -1.16
C THR A 24 6.98 -12.46 -2.08
N HIS A 25 6.05 -11.86 -2.83
CA HIS A 25 6.35 -11.00 -4.00
C HIS A 25 6.22 -9.48 -3.72
N GLY A 26 5.97 -9.08 -2.49
CA GLY A 26 5.80 -7.68 -2.10
C GLY A 26 4.34 -7.24 -2.01
N TYR A 27 3.45 -7.70 -2.90
CA TYR A 27 2.03 -7.32 -2.89
C TYR A 27 1.21 -8.05 -1.81
N ASN A 28 1.72 -9.11 -1.20
CA ASN A 28 1.13 -9.79 -0.04
C ASN A 28 1.79 -9.31 1.26
N THR A 29 1.55 -8.07 1.61
CA THR A 29 2.18 -7.35 2.72
C THR A 29 1.89 -8.01 4.07
N ARG A 30 2.93 -8.21 4.89
CA ARG A 30 2.85 -8.71 6.27
C ARG A 30 2.95 -7.60 7.31
N ASP A 31 3.78 -6.59 7.00
CA ASP A 31 4.01 -5.44 7.87
C ASP A 31 4.26 -4.18 7.04
N TYR A 32 3.38 -3.19 7.18
CA TYR A 32 3.47 -1.91 6.46
C TYR A 32 4.55 -0.96 7.02
N ARG A 33 5.19 -1.30 8.14
CA ARG A 33 6.16 -0.42 8.83
C ARG A 33 7.59 -0.94 8.79
N LYS A 34 7.80 -2.11 8.21
CA LYS A 34 9.09 -2.76 8.16
C LYS A 34 9.49 -3.04 6.71
N ILE A 35 10.69 -2.61 6.34
CA ILE A 35 11.27 -2.97 5.05
C ILE A 35 11.50 -4.48 5.01
N ASP A 36 11.22 -5.11 3.87
CA ASP A 36 11.42 -6.54 3.68
C ASP A 36 12.88 -6.91 3.90
N CYS A 37 13.09 -7.86 4.79
CA CYS A 37 14.46 -8.28 5.19
C CYS A 37 15.29 -8.80 4.00
N ARG A 38 14.65 -9.18 2.90
CA ARG A 38 15.35 -9.55 1.65
C ARG A 38 15.93 -8.35 0.92
N LEU A 39 15.45 -7.13 1.20
CA LEU A 39 15.92 -5.88 0.61
C LEU A 39 16.88 -5.13 1.53
N GLY A 40 16.79 -5.34 2.84
CA GLY A 40 17.59 -4.66 3.85
C GLY A 40 16.79 -4.29 5.09
N SER A 41 17.22 -3.27 5.79
CA SER A 41 16.54 -2.69 6.95
C SER A 41 15.88 -1.35 6.62
N ASN A 42 15.05 -0.83 7.55
CA ASN A 42 14.53 0.53 7.46
C ASN A 42 15.66 1.56 7.34
N GLU A 43 16.74 1.39 8.10
CA GLU A 43 17.91 2.27 8.06
C GLU A 43 18.60 2.25 6.69
N ASP A 44 18.75 1.05 6.08
CA ASP A 44 19.33 0.93 4.74
C ASP A 44 18.47 1.66 3.70
N PHE A 45 17.14 1.48 3.78
CA PHE A 45 16.22 2.14 2.87
C PHE A 45 16.19 3.66 3.07
N LYS A 46 16.25 4.13 4.33
CA LYS A 46 16.40 5.55 4.63
C LYS A 46 17.64 6.14 3.97
N GLN A 47 18.79 5.47 4.06
CA GLN A 47 20.03 5.93 3.40
C GLN A 47 19.89 6.01 1.87
N VAL A 48 19.12 5.08 1.26
CA VAL A 48 18.82 5.13 -0.17
C VAL A 48 17.97 6.38 -0.49
N CYS A 49 16.92 6.65 0.29
CA CYS A 49 16.09 7.84 0.11
C CYS A 49 16.89 9.14 0.29
N ASP A 50 17.67 9.25 1.36
CA ASP A 50 18.52 10.42 1.62
C ASP A 50 19.51 10.65 0.44
N LYS A 51 20.09 9.59 -0.10
CA LYS A 51 20.97 9.68 -1.27
C LYS A 51 20.24 10.16 -2.51
N LEU A 52 19.04 9.63 -2.80
CA LEU A 52 18.23 10.05 -3.94
C LEU A 52 17.84 11.53 -3.83
N HIS A 53 17.39 11.96 -2.66
CA HIS A 53 17.02 13.35 -2.39
C HIS A 53 18.21 14.29 -2.53
N SER A 54 19.41 13.88 -2.06
CA SER A 54 20.63 14.69 -2.23
C SER A 54 21.00 14.95 -3.69
N GLU A 55 20.49 14.12 -4.60
CA GLU A 55 20.68 14.22 -6.06
C GLU A 55 19.47 14.83 -6.78
N GLY A 56 18.47 15.31 -6.03
CA GLY A 56 17.25 15.92 -6.56
C GLY A 56 16.27 14.92 -7.17
N ILE A 57 16.33 13.64 -6.76
CA ILE A 57 15.45 12.59 -7.23
C ILE A 57 14.39 12.30 -6.17
N ARG A 58 13.12 12.43 -6.52
CA ARG A 58 11.98 12.12 -5.65
C ARG A 58 11.76 10.61 -5.50
N VAL A 59 11.18 10.22 -4.37
CA VAL A 59 10.88 8.82 -4.02
C VAL A 59 9.38 8.60 -3.97
N VAL A 60 8.90 7.66 -4.80
CA VAL A 60 7.49 7.23 -4.83
C VAL A 60 7.44 5.75 -4.41
N LEU A 61 6.61 5.40 -3.42
CA LEU A 61 6.42 4.03 -2.97
C LEU A 61 5.12 3.42 -3.49
N ASP A 62 5.07 2.10 -3.48
CA ASP A 62 3.84 1.35 -3.76
C ASP A 62 2.94 1.31 -2.51
N GLY A 63 1.73 1.80 -2.64
CA GLY A 63 0.67 1.73 -1.63
C GLY A 63 -0.26 0.56 -1.92
N VAL A 64 0.01 -0.59 -1.31
CA VAL A 64 -0.82 -1.79 -1.43
C VAL A 64 -1.90 -1.76 -0.35
N PHE A 65 -3.03 -1.08 -0.62
CA PHE A 65 -4.07 -0.81 0.38
C PHE A 65 -5.38 -1.58 0.17
N ASN A 66 -5.56 -2.23 -0.99
CA ASN A 66 -6.75 -3.04 -1.24
C ASN A 66 -6.73 -4.35 -0.44
N HIS A 67 -5.54 -4.91 -0.21
CA HIS A 67 -5.36 -6.21 0.40
C HIS A 67 -4.05 -6.30 1.17
N ALA A 68 -3.92 -7.31 2.00
CA ALA A 68 -2.69 -7.69 2.69
C ALA A 68 -2.37 -9.17 2.44
N GLY A 69 -1.19 -9.61 2.82
CA GLY A 69 -0.82 -11.03 2.80
C GLY A 69 -1.52 -11.82 3.91
N ARG A 70 -1.55 -13.14 3.76
CA ARG A 70 -2.05 -14.03 4.81
C ARG A 70 -1.21 -13.94 6.09
N GLY A 71 0.09 -13.63 5.95
CA GLY A 71 1.00 -13.40 7.08
C GLY A 71 0.80 -12.07 7.80
N PHE A 72 -0.11 -11.21 7.35
CA PHE A 72 -0.40 -9.94 8.02
C PHE A 72 -0.89 -10.20 9.46
N TRP A 73 -0.27 -9.53 10.42
CA TRP A 73 -0.46 -9.81 11.85
C TRP A 73 -1.92 -9.78 12.31
N ALA A 74 -2.74 -8.84 11.80
CA ALA A 74 -4.16 -8.77 12.15
C ALA A 74 -4.95 -9.96 11.57
N PHE A 75 -4.61 -10.42 10.36
CA PHE A 75 -5.22 -11.60 9.79
C PHE A 75 -4.79 -12.88 10.52
N GLN A 76 -3.53 -12.98 10.94
CA GLN A 76 -3.07 -14.10 11.77
C GLN A 76 -3.77 -14.15 13.12
N ASP A 77 -4.11 -13.01 13.71
CA ASP A 77 -4.94 -12.96 14.92
C ASP A 77 -6.34 -13.51 14.66
N VAL A 78 -6.98 -13.14 13.53
CA VAL A 78 -8.28 -13.69 13.13
C VAL A 78 -8.21 -15.20 12.92
N LEU A 79 -7.19 -15.70 12.24
CA LEU A 79 -7.01 -17.15 12.05
C LEU A 79 -6.91 -17.90 13.38
N LYS A 80 -6.30 -17.29 14.39
CA LYS A 80 -6.10 -17.89 15.72
C LYS A 80 -7.31 -17.74 16.63
N ASN A 81 -7.89 -16.53 16.73
CA ASN A 81 -8.87 -16.15 17.74
C ASN A 81 -10.32 -16.15 17.24
N ARG A 82 -10.52 -16.27 15.92
CA ARG A 82 -11.83 -16.39 15.26
C ARG A 82 -12.77 -15.22 15.64
N GLU A 83 -13.97 -15.55 16.15
CA GLU A 83 -14.98 -14.59 16.61
C GLU A 83 -14.51 -13.69 17.76
N ASN A 84 -13.47 -14.08 18.46
CA ASN A 84 -12.89 -13.31 19.58
C ASN A 84 -11.76 -12.36 19.12
N SER A 85 -11.41 -12.35 17.82
CA SER A 85 -10.41 -11.44 17.31
C SER A 85 -10.96 -10.01 17.24
N PRO A 86 -10.26 -9.00 17.78
CA PRO A 86 -10.65 -7.60 17.62
C PRO A 86 -10.53 -7.13 16.16
N TYR A 87 -9.80 -7.87 15.33
CA TYR A 87 -9.53 -7.54 13.92
C TYR A 87 -10.49 -8.23 12.94
N LEU A 88 -11.53 -8.94 13.41
CA LEU A 88 -12.45 -9.67 12.55
C LEU A 88 -13.06 -8.76 11.46
N ASN A 89 -13.45 -7.55 11.84
CA ASN A 89 -14.08 -6.56 10.96
C ASN A 89 -13.08 -5.77 10.08
N TRP A 90 -11.79 -6.04 10.21
CA TRP A 90 -10.76 -5.47 9.32
C TRP A 90 -10.79 -6.11 7.93
N PHE A 91 -11.47 -7.23 7.80
CA PHE A 91 -11.58 -8.04 6.59
C PHE A 91 -13.04 -8.41 6.34
N HIS A 92 -13.34 -8.90 5.15
CA HIS A 92 -14.65 -9.46 4.79
C HIS A 92 -14.63 -10.97 5.03
N ILE A 93 -15.09 -11.42 6.19
CA ILE A 93 -14.96 -12.80 6.67
C ILE A 93 -16.32 -13.46 6.91
N ASN A 94 -16.42 -14.74 6.58
CA ASN A 94 -17.51 -15.63 6.96
C ASN A 94 -16.94 -16.85 7.70
N LEU A 95 -17.17 -16.90 9.02
CA LEU A 95 -16.70 -17.98 9.89
C LEU A 95 -17.43 -19.31 9.63
N GLY A 96 -18.56 -19.31 8.94
CA GLY A 96 -19.30 -20.52 8.53
C GLY A 96 -18.86 -21.07 7.17
N GLY A 97 -17.94 -20.39 6.49
CA GLY A 97 -17.42 -20.78 5.19
C GLY A 97 -16.05 -21.45 5.24
N ASN A 98 -15.44 -21.61 4.07
CA ASN A 98 -14.07 -22.11 3.96
C ASN A 98 -13.39 -21.50 2.74
N SER A 99 -12.07 -21.38 2.79
CA SER A 99 -11.22 -20.96 1.69
C SER A 99 -10.50 -22.18 1.06
N ASN A 100 -9.73 -21.97 0.01
CA ASN A 100 -8.88 -23.01 -0.57
C ASN A 100 -7.75 -23.46 0.37
N TYR A 101 -7.47 -22.71 1.43
CA TYR A 101 -6.52 -23.07 2.49
C TYR A 101 -7.09 -24.07 3.52
N ASN A 102 -8.41 -24.32 3.45
CA ASN A 102 -9.09 -25.26 4.33
C ASN A 102 -8.88 -24.99 5.83
N ASP A 103 -8.82 -23.72 6.20
CA ASP A 103 -8.60 -23.26 7.58
C ASP A 103 -9.90 -22.93 8.32
N GLY A 104 -11.06 -23.34 7.76
CA GLY A 104 -12.36 -23.30 8.45
C GLY A 104 -12.96 -21.90 8.54
N LEU A 105 -12.61 -20.99 7.63
CA LEU A 105 -13.28 -19.72 7.39
C LEU A 105 -13.15 -19.34 5.91
N TRP A 106 -14.14 -18.59 5.43
CA TRP A 106 -14.06 -17.92 4.14
C TRP A 106 -13.74 -16.45 4.36
N TYR A 107 -12.97 -15.88 3.46
CA TYR A 107 -12.71 -14.45 3.38
C TYR A 107 -12.61 -13.99 1.93
N GLU A 108 -12.89 -12.71 1.70
CA GLU A 108 -12.73 -12.13 0.38
C GLU A 108 -11.24 -11.94 0.07
N GLY A 109 -10.80 -12.50 -1.07
CA GLY A 109 -9.49 -12.23 -1.65
C GLY A 109 -9.62 -11.33 -2.87
N TRP A 110 -8.55 -10.60 -3.22
CA TRP A 110 -8.54 -9.81 -4.44
C TRP A 110 -8.73 -10.69 -5.67
N GLU A 111 -9.82 -10.44 -6.42
CA GLU A 111 -10.23 -11.23 -7.59
C GLU A 111 -10.24 -12.75 -7.37
N GLY A 112 -10.60 -13.18 -6.16
CA GLY A 112 -10.65 -14.60 -5.79
C GLY A 112 -9.29 -15.21 -5.40
N ASN A 113 -8.22 -14.41 -5.39
CA ASN A 113 -6.92 -14.85 -4.91
C ASN A 113 -6.83 -14.77 -3.39
N TYR A 114 -6.82 -15.92 -2.73
CA TYR A 114 -6.81 -16.01 -1.27
C TYR A 114 -5.45 -15.69 -0.62
N ASP A 115 -4.36 -15.58 -1.39
CA ASP A 115 -3.09 -15.06 -0.88
C ASP A 115 -3.15 -13.55 -0.59
N LEU A 116 -4.13 -12.86 -1.17
CA LEU A 116 -4.31 -11.43 -1.13
C LEU A 116 -5.62 -11.12 -0.39
N VAL A 117 -5.55 -11.11 0.95
CA VAL A 117 -6.70 -10.94 1.85
C VAL A 117 -7.22 -9.52 1.77
N LYS A 118 -8.45 -9.33 1.29
CA LYS A 118 -9.02 -7.99 1.08
C LYS A 118 -9.26 -7.27 2.40
N LEU A 119 -8.78 -6.03 2.47
CA LEU A 119 -8.99 -5.13 3.60
C LEU A 119 -10.36 -4.44 3.52
N ASN A 120 -11.02 -4.27 4.66
CA ASN A 120 -12.27 -3.53 4.76
C ASN A 120 -11.97 -2.02 4.89
N LEU A 121 -11.87 -1.31 3.76
CA LEU A 121 -11.59 0.13 3.73
C LEU A 121 -12.77 1.02 4.21
N GLN A 122 -13.90 0.43 4.61
CA GLN A 122 -14.99 1.12 5.30
C GLN A 122 -14.84 1.03 6.84
N ASN A 123 -13.92 0.22 7.34
CA ASN A 123 -13.59 0.14 8.75
C ASN A 123 -12.62 1.26 9.13
N GLU A 124 -13.02 2.10 10.10
CA GLU A 124 -12.25 3.27 10.51
C GLU A 124 -10.86 2.91 11.07
N GLU A 125 -10.76 1.81 11.81
CA GLU A 125 -9.47 1.37 12.38
C GLU A 125 -8.48 0.94 11.28
N VAL A 126 -8.98 0.28 10.22
CA VAL A 126 -8.17 -0.09 9.04
C VAL A 126 -7.67 1.17 8.35
N VAL A 127 -8.57 2.13 8.09
CA VAL A 127 -8.22 3.39 7.44
C VAL A 127 -7.17 4.14 8.26
N GLN A 128 -7.37 4.29 9.57
CA GLN A 128 -6.39 4.95 10.45
C GLN A 128 -5.04 4.23 10.46
N TYR A 129 -5.04 2.90 10.55
CA TYR A 129 -3.80 2.12 10.52
C TYR A 129 -3.00 2.37 9.23
N LEU A 130 -3.68 2.39 8.07
CA LEU A 130 -3.04 2.64 6.78
C LEU A 130 -2.52 4.08 6.66
N LEU A 131 -3.32 5.08 7.07
CA LEU A 131 -2.90 6.48 7.07
C LEU A 131 -1.69 6.72 7.99
N GLU A 132 -1.70 6.15 9.20
CA GLU A 132 -0.56 6.24 10.13
C GLU A 132 0.68 5.47 9.60
N SER A 133 0.50 4.43 8.80
CA SER A 133 1.62 3.80 8.12
C SER A 133 2.24 4.73 7.09
N VAL A 134 1.42 5.43 6.29
CA VAL A 134 1.88 6.45 5.34
C VAL A 134 2.60 7.60 6.07
N ARG A 135 2.07 8.08 7.21
CA ARG A 135 2.75 9.06 8.05
C ARG A 135 4.15 8.57 8.43
N GLY A 136 4.25 7.33 8.91
CA GLY A 136 5.54 6.72 9.26
C GLY A 136 6.52 6.70 8.09
N TRP A 137 6.04 6.44 6.87
CA TRP A 137 6.90 6.46 5.68
C TRP A 137 7.40 7.86 5.31
N VAL A 138 6.56 8.88 5.50
CA VAL A 138 6.96 10.29 5.31
C VAL A 138 7.97 10.69 6.40
N ASP A 139 7.67 10.39 7.66
CA ASP A 139 8.51 10.79 8.80
C ASP A 139 9.88 10.10 8.78
N GLU A 140 9.95 8.82 8.39
CA GLU A 140 11.17 8.02 8.43
C GLU A 140 11.97 8.11 7.13
N PHE A 141 11.31 8.07 5.96
CA PHE A 141 11.96 7.97 4.64
C PHE A 141 11.82 9.23 3.79
N ASP A 142 11.02 10.22 4.24
CA ASP A 142 10.73 11.47 3.53
C ASP A 142 10.17 11.25 2.11
N ILE A 143 9.34 10.22 1.90
CA ILE A 143 8.79 9.90 0.58
C ILE A 143 8.00 11.06 -0.02
N ASP A 144 7.97 11.14 -1.35
CA ASP A 144 7.36 12.25 -2.11
C ASP A 144 6.03 11.86 -2.76
N GLY A 145 5.67 10.60 -2.73
CA GLY A 145 4.42 10.16 -3.35
C GLY A 145 4.15 8.67 -3.18
N LEU A 146 2.96 8.27 -3.64
CA LEU A 146 2.51 6.89 -3.69
C LEU A 146 1.97 6.54 -5.08
N ARG A 147 2.28 5.33 -5.53
CA ARG A 147 1.51 4.63 -6.55
C ARG A 147 0.51 3.72 -5.84
N LEU A 148 -0.76 3.85 -6.12
CA LEU A 148 -1.80 3.02 -5.52
C LEU A 148 -2.03 1.77 -6.36
N ASP A 149 -1.69 0.63 -5.77
CA ASP A 149 -1.93 -0.70 -6.34
C ASP A 149 -3.43 -0.91 -6.50
N VAL A 150 -3.83 -1.48 -7.66
CA VAL A 150 -5.23 -1.77 -8.04
C VAL A 150 -6.21 -0.66 -7.63
N ALA A 151 -5.87 0.59 -7.94
CA ALA A 151 -6.62 1.76 -7.50
C ALA A 151 -8.12 1.70 -7.89
N TYR A 152 -8.46 1.03 -8.99
CA TYR A 152 -9.84 0.80 -9.42
C TYR A 152 -10.68 -0.04 -8.42
N CYS A 153 -10.03 -0.79 -7.51
CA CYS A 153 -10.66 -1.59 -6.46
C CYS A 153 -10.82 -0.82 -5.14
N LEU A 154 -10.18 0.35 -4.97
CA LEU A 154 -10.19 1.09 -3.72
C LEU A 154 -11.53 1.82 -3.49
N ASP A 155 -11.89 1.93 -2.22
CA ASP A 155 -13.02 2.76 -1.79
C ASP A 155 -12.72 4.25 -2.03
N GLU A 156 -13.67 4.97 -2.65
CA GLU A 156 -13.47 6.38 -3.01
C GLU A 156 -13.28 7.29 -1.79
N ASN A 157 -13.98 7.01 -0.69
CA ASN A 157 -13.83 7.81 0.53
C ASN A 157 -12.44 7.59 1.14
N PHE A 158 -11.94 6.37 1.08
CA PHE A 158 -10.56 6.09 1.47
C PHE A 158 -9.56 6.89 0.62
N VAL A 159 -9.71 6.89 -0.71
CA VAL A 159 -8.79 7.63 -1.61
C VAL A 159 -8.84 9.13 -1.34
N ARG A 160 -10.05 9.73 -1.13
CA ARG A 160 -10.19 11.14 -0.76
C ARG A 160 -9.51 11.45 0.58
N ARG A 161 -9.69 10.59 1.57
CA ARG A 161 -9.06 10.75 2.89
C ARG A 161 -7.55 10.62 2.80
N LEU A 162 -7.06 9.64 2.05
CA LEU A 162 -5.63 9.46 1.80
C LEU A 162 -5.04 10.70 1.13
N ARG A 163 -5.70 11.25 0.08
CA ARG A 163 -5.26 12.48 -0.58
C ARG A 163 -5.15 13.65 0.39
N SER A 164 -6.23 13.95 1.10
CA SER A 164 -6.23 15.04 2.08
C SER A 164 -5.18 14.86 3.18
N PHE A 165 -4.99 13.63 3.63
CA PHE A 165 -3.99 13.29 4.63
C PHE A 165 -2.57 13.52 4.11
N CYS A 166 -2.24 13.02 2.92
CA CYS A 166 -0.93 13.21 2.28
C CYS A 166 -0.62 14.69 2.03
N ASP A 167 -1.59 15.47 1.56
CA ASP A 167 -1.45 16.92 1.37
C ASP A 167 -1.14 17.66 2.70
N SER A 168 -1.63 17.13 3.82
CA SER A 168 -1.34 17.68 5.16
C SER A 168 0.06 17.31 5.69
N LEU A 169 0.65 16.22 5.19
CA LEU A 169 1.98 15.76 5.62
C LEU A 169 3.09 16.46 4.86
N LYS A 170 2.96 16.59 3.55
CA LYS A 170 4.01 17.13 2.71
C LYS A 170 3.42 17.89 1.51
N PRO A 171 3.81 19.15 1.28
CA PRO A 171 3.43 19.88 0.08
C PRO A 171 3.87 19.12 -1.19
N ASP A 172 3.05 19.19 -2.23
CA ASP A 172 3.33 18.52 -3.52
C ASP A 172 3.45 16.99 -3.46
N PHE A 173 2.87 16.35 -2.43
CA PHE A 173 2.83 14.90 -2.34
C PHE A 173 2.04 14.31 -3.52
N PHE A 174 2.65 13.38 -4.24
CA PHE A 174 2.12 12.88 -5.50
C PHE A 174 1.37 11.57 -5.33
N LEU A 175 0.15 11.48 -5.86
CA LEU A 175 -0.61 10.23 -5.92
C LEU A 175 -0.86 9.81 -7.37
N VAL A 176 -0.41 8.62 -7.72
CA VAL A 176 -0.69 7.98 -9.01
C VAL A 176 -1.40 6.66 -8.78
N GLY A 177 -2.45 6.36 -9.54
CA GLY A 177 -3.22 5.13 -9.41
C GLY A 177 -2.97 4.16 -10.55
N GLU A 178 -2.92 2.86 -10.24
CA GLU A 178 -3.04 1.82 -11.24
C GLU A 178 -4.52 1.61 -11.58
N MET A 179 -4.93 2.10 -12.75
CA MET A 179 -6.32 2.03 -13.23
C MET A 179 -6.38 1.12 -14.45
N LEU A 180 -6.45 -0.19 -14.23
CA LEU A 180 -6.51 -1.19 -15.32
C LEU A 180 -7.93 -1.33 -15.91
N HIS A 181 -8.95 -1.03 -15.12
CA HIS A 181 -10.35 -1.22 -15.49
C HIS A 181 -11.23 -0.09 -14.98
N GLY A 182 -12.40 0.09 -15.63
CA GLY A 182 -13.45 1.01 -15.20
C GLY A 182 -13.31 2.42 -15.74
N ASP A 183 -14.10 3.34 -15.17
CA ASP A 183 -14.07 4.76 -15.52
C ASP A 183 -12.95 5.46 -14.76
N TYR A 184 -11.91 5.86 -15.47
CA TYR A 184 -10.74 6.55 -14.90
C TYR A 184 -11.11 7.89 -14.25
N ASN A 185 -12.12 8.60 -14.78
CA ASN A 185 -12.56 9.89 -14.26
C ASN A 185 -13.10 9.78 -12.83
N ARG A 186 -13.52 8.60 -12.42
CA ARG A 186 -14.03 8.33 -11.07
C ARG A 186 -13.00 8.71 -9.99
N LEU A 187 -11.74 8.37 -10.20
CA LEU A 187 -10.65 8.61 -9.24
C LEU A 187 -9.70 9.74 -9.67
N MET A 188 -9.73 10.15 -10.95
CA MET A 188 -8.87 11.19 -11.50
C MET A 188 -9.52 12.56 -11.34
N ASN A 189 -9.29 13.23 -10.24
CA ASN A 189 -9.82 14.57 -9.95
C ASN A 189 -9.00 15.27 -8.84
N ASP A 190 -9.28 16.54 -8.60
CA ASP A 190 -8.54 17.41 -7.69
C ASP A 190 -8.54 16.91 -6.22
N SER A 191 -9.47 16.03 -5.84
CA SER A 191 -9.61 15.52 -4.48
C SER A 191 -9.10 14.09 -4.29
N MET A 192 -8.59 13.43 -5.33
CA MET A 192 -8.14 12.04 -5.29
C MET A 192 -6.78 11.87 -5.99
N LEU A 193 -6.74 11.28 -7.19
CA LEU A 193 -5.48 10.97 -7.86
C LEU A 193 -5.04 12.09 -8.80
N HIS A 194 -3.73 12.34 -8.87
CA HIS A 194 -3.13 13.26 -9.84
C HIS A 194 -2.98 12.64 -11.22
N LEU A 195 -2.71 11.33 -11.29
CA LEU A 195 -2.39 10.62 -12.53
C LEU A 195 -2.81 9.16 -12.46
N SER A 196 -3.06 8.56 -13.63
CA SER A 196 -3.25 7.12 -13.81
C SER A 196 -2.15 6.54 -14.70
N LEU A 197 -1.61 5.37 -14.33
CA LEU A 197 -0.55 4.69 -15.10
C LEU A 197 -1.02 4.16 -16.45
N ILE A 198 -2.32 3.97 -16.67
CA ILE A 198 -2.82 3.35 -17.90
C ILE A 198 -2.74 4.27 -19.13
N HIS A 199 -2.48 5.57 -18.92
CA HIS A 199 -2.42 6.57 -19.98
C HIS A 199 -0.98 6.98 -20.35
N ILE A 200 -0.02 6.16 -19.99
CA ILE A 200 1.39 6.35 -20.38
C ILE A 200 1.67 5.57 -21.65
#